data_92108107fbda922c78172fbd790c1ca1
#
_entry.id   92108107fbda922c78172fbd790c1ca1
#
_cell.length_a   1.000
_cell.length_b   1.000
_cell.length_c   1.000
_cell.angle_alpha   90.00
_cell.angle_beta   90.00
_cell.angle_gamma   90.00
#
_symmetry.space_group_name_H-M   'P 1'
#
loop_
_entity.id
_entity.type
_entity.pdbx_description
1 polymer ?
#
loop_
_entity_poly.entity_id
_entity_poly.type
_entity_poly.pdbx_seq_one_letter_code
_entity_poly.pdbx_strand_id
1 'polypeptide(L)'
;RKFNIPVVSCALIAYQIYSSRRTRSEASKIQWSFINDGLVPTLKLERTKTSKKNKKTDFGMGADELDVIQTIKKDRLNNPASKFYYPPTDPRFDYVFPSRAYGSKSSNGKTCTTPYLTDVDKTWKKVLLLAGVKRKLKHYATRHTHATLLLKKTGNLKLVADTLGITVKQASKYAKTQHEDVIEGKNKAFEIQVQPKLKEII
;
A
#
# COMPACT_ATOMS: atom_id res chain seq x y z
N ARG A 1 -0.79 -29.41 -2.83
CA ARG A 1 -2.13 -28.78 -2.65
C ARG A 1 -2.10 -27.42 -3.31
N LYS A 2 -2.90 -27.17 -4.38
CA LYS A 2 -3.07 -25.84 -4.97
C LYS A 2 -3.77 -24.94 -3.93
N PHE A 3 -3.07 -23.94 -3.42
CA PHE A 3 -3.66 -22.95 -2.55
C PHE A 3 -4.62 -22.08 -3.35
N ASN A 4 -5.91 -22.25 -3.15
CA ASN A 4 -6.91 -21.39 -3.76
C ASN A 4 -6.92 -20.05 -2.99
N ILE A 5 -6.19 -19.06 -3.50
CA ILE A 5 -6.11 -17.73 -2.91
C ILE A 5 -6.97 -16.78 -3.75
N PRO A 6 -7.90 -16.02 -3.15
CA PRO A 6 -8.73 -15.10 -3.90
C PRO A 6 -7.88 -13.97 -4.53
N VAL A 7 -7.95 -13.81 -5.85
CA VAL A 7 -7.15 -12.84 -6.62
C VAL A 7 -7.30 -11.42 -6.08
N VAL A 8 -8.52 -10.97 -5.81
CA VAL A 8 -8.77 -9.62 -5.26
C VAL A 8 -8.11 -9.40 -3.90
N SER A 9 -8.10 -10.43 -3.03
CA SER A 9 -7.43 -10.31 -1.73
C SER A 9 -5.91 -10.26 -1.88
N CYS A 10 -5.34 -11.02 -2.82
CA CYS A 10 -3.91 -10.95 -3.14
C CYS A 10 -3.54 -9.58 -3.70
N ALA A 11 -4.33 -9.08 -4.61
CA ALA A 11 -4.11 -7.77 -5.21
C ALA A 11 -4.21 -6.63 -4.18
N LEU A 12 -5.16 -6.70 -3.23
CA LEU A 12 -5.22 -5.73 -2.14
C LEU A 12 -3.96 -5.82 -1.25
N ILE A 13 -3.45 -7.02 -0.98
CA ILE A 13 -2.20 -7.21 -0.22
C ILE A 13 -1.01 -6.64 -1.01
N ALA A 14 -0.88 -6.95 -2.30
CA ALA A 14 0.18 -6.41 -3.15
C ALA A 14 0.12 -4.88 -3.20
N TYR A 15 -1.07 -4.33 -3.43
CA TYR A 15 -1.28 -2.89 -3.40
C TYR A 15 -0.86 -2.27 -2.07
N GLN A 16 -1.15 -2.90 -0.94
CA GLN A 16 -0.71 -2.42 0.37
C GLN A 16 0.80 -2.42 0.56
N ILE A 17 1.48 -3.44 0.03
CA ILE A 17 2.94 -3.54 0.10
C ILE A 17 3.58 -2.37 -0.65
N TYR A 18 3.08 -2.04 -1.84
CA TYR A 18 3.63 -0.97 -2.67
C TYR A 18 3.19 0.44 -2.22
N SER A 19 1.91 0.61 -1.86
CA SER A 19 1.33 1.91 -1.53
C SER A 19 1.49 2.34 -0.08
N SER A 20 1.79 1.41 0.82
CA SER A 20 1.77 1.66 2.27
C SER A 20 0.41 2.10 2.83
N ARG A 21 -0.68 1.97 2.08
CA ARG A 21 -2.01 2.38 2.53
C ARG A 21 -2.56 1.47 3.63
N ARG A 22 -3.38 2.04 4.52
CA ARG A 22 -4.08 1.23 5.53
C ARG A 22 -5.19 0.43 4.87
N THR A 23 -5.26 -0.89 5.16
CA THR A 23 -6.26 -1.77 4.54
C THR A 23 -7.67 -1.24 4.69
N ARG A 24 -8.16 -1.14 5.92
CA ARG A 24 -9.59 -0.90 6.22
C ARG A 24 -10.04 0.54 5.99
N SER A 25 -9.16 1.51 6.19
CA SER A 25 -9.53 2.93 6.14
C SER A 25 -9.20 3.62 4.83
N GLU A 26 -8.29 3.05 4.03
CA GLU A 26 -7.76 3.66 2.83
C GLU A 26 -7.87 2.71 1.63
N ALA A 27 -7.02 1.67 1.56
CA ALA A 27 -6.89 0.82 0.38
C ALA A 27 -8.18 0.10 -0.02
N SER A 28 -8.93 -0.47 0.93
CA SER A 28 -10.18 -1.18 0.63
C SER A 28 -11.28 -0.30 0.03
N LYS A 29 -11.23 0.99 0.31
CA LYS A 29 -12.26 1.96 -0.10
C LYS A 29 -11.96 2.65 -1.42
N ILE A 30 -10.90 2.26 -2.09
CA ILE A 30 -10.53 2.87 -3.38
C ILE A 30 -11.62 2.57 -4.40
N GLN A 31 -12.11 3.62 -5.02
CA GLN A 31 -13.03 3.57 -6.16
C GLN A 31 -12.28 3.92 -7.44
N TRP A 32 -12.77 3.44 -8.57
CA TRP A 32 -12.19 3.76 -9.87
C TRP A 32 -12.14 5.26 -10.15
N SER A 33 -13.16 6.00 -9.72
CA SER A 33 -13.26 7.46 -9.84
C SER A 33 -12.21 8.23 -9.03
N PHE A 34 -11.51 7.56 -8.09
CA PHE A 34 -10.45 8.17 -7.28
C PHE A 34 -9.08 8.07 -7.94
N ILE A 35 -8.96 7.31 -9.02
CA ILE A 35 -7.71 7.01 -9.71
C ILE A 35 -7.61 7.89 -10.95
N ASN A 36 -6.51 8.62 -11.03
CA ASN A 36 -6.04 9.25 -12.26
C ASN A 36 -4.82 8.46 -12.74
N ASP A 37 -4.95 7.77 -13.88
CA ASP A 37 -3.91 6.94 -14.49
C ASP A 37 -3.22 7.65 -15.69
N GLY A 38 -3.28 8.99 -15.74
CA GLY A 38 -2.60 9.81 -16.76
C GLY A 38 -1.08 9.90 -16.57
N LEU A 39 -0.44 10.89 -17.19
CA LEU A 39 1.02 11.08 -17.18
C LEU A 39 1.64 11.14 -15.77
N VAL A 40 0.92 11.67 -14.80
CA VAL A 40 1.29 11.65 -13.38
C VAL A 40 0.19 10.90 -12.63
N PRO A 41 0.36 9.58 -12.41
CA PRO A 41 -0.66 8.79 -11.76
C PRO A 41 -0.89 9.24 -10.33
N THR A 42 -2.14 9.48 -9.96
CA THR A 42 -2.53 9.92 -8.61
C THR A 42 -3.75 9.17 -8.09
N LEU A 43 -3.80 9.01 -6.78
CA LEU A 43 -4.92 8.46 -6.04
C LEU A 43 -5.50 9.52 -5.11
N LYS A 44 -6.75 9.84 -5.27
CA LYS A 44 -7.50 10.76 -4.41
C LYS A 44 -8.14 10.00 -3.27
N LEU A 45 -7.78 10.30 -2.03
CA LEU A 45 -8.34 9.66 -0.84
C LEU A 45 -8.98 10.68 0.10
N GLU A 46 -10.10 10.30 0.67
CA GLU A 46 -10.69 11.02 1.80
C GLU A 46 -9.96 10.62 3.09
N ARG A 47 -9.39 11.59 3.82
CA ARG A 47 -8.74 11.32 5.09
C ARG A 47 -9.79 11.04 6.16
N THR A 48 -9.82 9.83 6.68
CA THR A 48 -10.83 9.36 7.62
C THR A 48 -10.46 9.57 9.10
N LYS A 49 -9.22 9.88 9.49
CA LYS A 49 -8.83 9.87 10.91
C LYS A 49 -8.20 11.13 11.49
N THR A 50 -7.69 12.05 10.71
CA THR A 50 -6.91 13.19 11.26
C THR A 50 -7.19 14.53 10.61
N SER A 51 -8.07 14.62 9.65
CA SER A 51 -8.42 15.90 9.04
C SER A 51 -9.70 16.44 9.65
N LYS A 52 -9.62 17.64 10.19
CA LYS A 52 -10.78 18.49 10.37
C LYS A 52 -11.45 18.61 8.99
N LYS A 53 -12.66 18.02 8.86
CA LYS A 53 -13.57 18.07 7.69
C LYS A 53 -12.93 17.84 6.30
N ASN A 54 -13.24 16.68 5.70
CA ASN A 54 -13.28 16.39 4.24
C ASN A 54 -12.13 16.91 3.35
N LYS A 55 -10.91 16.92 3.83
CA LYS A 55 -9.77 17.26 2.97
C LYS A 55 -9.36 16.06 2.14
N LYS A 56 -9.81 16.02 0.89
CA LYS A 56 -9.29 15.07 -0.10
C LYS A 56 -7.80 15.36 -0.29
N THR A 57 -6.99 14.29 -0.30
CA THR A 57 -5.54 14.41 -0.51
C THR A 57 -5.16 13.53 -1.68
N ASP A 58 -4.50 14.12 -2.65
CA ASP A 58 -3.95 13.41 -3.79
C ASP A 58 -2.59 12.82 -3.41
N PHE A 59 -2.41 11.56 -3.74
CA PHE A 59 -1.16 10.82 -3.51
C PHE A 59 -0.62 10.35 -4.86
N GLY A 60 0.65 10.62 -5.14
CA GLY A 60 1.32 10.02 -6.28
C GLY A 60 1.33 8.50 -6.16
N MET A 61 1.10 7.79 -7.26
CA MET A 61 1.19 6.34 -7.35
C MET A 61 2.50 5.94 -8.05
N GLY A 62 3.21 4.98 -7.46
CA GLY A 62 4.37 4.37 -8.09
C GLY A 62 3.97 3.38 -9.19
N ALA A 63 4.94 2.98 -10.03
CA ALA A 63 4.71 2.06 -11.14
C ALA A 63 4.10 0.73 -10.68
N ASP A 64 4.61 0.14 -9.59
CA ASP A 64 4.11 -1.13 -9.07
C ASP A 64 2.67 -1.01 -8.54
N GLU A 65 2.31 0.14 -7.93
CA GLU A 65 0.93 0.39 -7.49
C GLU A 65 -0.01 0.47 -8.67
N LEU A 66 0.40 1.17 -9.73
CA LEU A 66 -0.36 1.35 -10.95
C LEU A 66 -0.56 0.01 -11.67
N ASP A 67 0.48 -0.82 -11.75
CA ASP A 67 0.42 -2.15 -12.37
C ASP A 67 -0.62 -3.04 -11.68
N VAL A 68 -0.64 -3.08 -10.35
CA VAL A 68 -1.67 -3.82 -9.61
C VAL A 68 -3.07 -3.30 -9.94
N ILE A 69 -3.26 -2.00 -10.00
CA ILE A 69 -4.56 -1.39 -10.33
C ILE A 69 -4.99 -1.73 -11.75
N GLN A 70 -4.10 -1.61 -12.72
CA GLN A 70 -4.38 -1.90 -14.14
C GLN A 70 -4.66 -3.37 -14.36
N THR A 71 -3.93 -4.28 -13.70
CA THR A 71 -4.18 -5.71 -13.74
C THR A 71 -5.59 -6.05 -13.27
N ILE A 72 -6.03 -5.47 -12.15
CA ILE A 72 -7.41 -5.66 -11.66
C ILE A 72 -8.43 -5.01 -12.59
N LYS A 73 -8.15 -3.83 -13.11
CA LYS A 73 -9.03 -3.12 -14.05
C LYS A 73 -9.31 -4.00 -15.28
N LYS A 74 -8.25 -4.59 -15.85
CA LYS A 74 -8.35 -5.51 -17.00
C LYS A 74 -9.21 -6.74 -16.68
N ASP A 75 -8.99 -7.39 -15.54
CA ASP A 75 -9.74 -8.58 -15.15
C ASP A 75 -11.21 -8.24 -14.81
N ARG A 76 -11.47 -7.13 -14.12
CA ARG A 76 -12.79 -6.82 -13.57
C ARG A 76 -13.71 -6.04 -14.51
N LEU A 77 -13.20 -5.08 -15.23
CA LEU A 77 -14.02 -4.20 -16.07
C LEU A 77 -14.09 -4.68 -17.51
N ASN A 78 -13.03 -5.33 -18.00
CA ASN A 78 -12.90 -5.72 -19.39
C ASN A 78 -13.10 -7.23 -19.64
N ASN A 79 -13.40 -8.01 -18.59
CA ASN A 79 -13.60 -9.44 -18.71
C ASN A 79 -14.91 -9.89 -18.04
N PRO A 80 -16.05 -9.90 -18.77
CA PRO A 80 -17.34 -10.35 -18.24
C PRO A 80 -17.34 -11.81 -17.75
N ALA A 81 -16.41 -12.65 -18.22
CA ALA A 81 -16.26 -14.03 -17.75
C ALA A 81 -15.52 -14.13 -16.40
N SER A 82 -14.95 -13.05 -15.90
CA SER A 82 -14.27 -13.04 -14.61
C SER A 82 -15.27 -13.26 -13.45
N LYS A 83 -14.88 -14.07 -12.49
CA LYS A 83 -15.62 -14.24 -11.22
C LYS A 83 -15.68 -12.97 -10.38
N PHE A 84 -14.96 -11.93 -10.76
CA PHE A 84 -14.90 -10.63 -10.10
C PHE A 84 -15.50 -9.51 -10.93
N TYR A 85 -16.08 -9.84 -12.08
CA TYR A 85 -16.90 -8.91 -12.84
C TYR A 85 -18.21 -8.65 -12.09
N TYR A 86 -18.56 -7.40 -11.96
CA TYR A 86 -19.85 -6.94 -11.43
C TYR A 86 -20.43 -5.91 -12.40
N PRO A 87 -21.72 -5.98 -12.73
CA PRO A 87 -22.34 -5.01 -13.62
C PRO A 87 -22.42 -3.61 -12.98
N PRO A 88 -22.55 -2.53 -13.76
CA PRO A 88 -22.65 -1.17 -13.24
C PRO A 88 -23.75 -0.93 -12.21
N THR A 89 -24.80 -1.76 -12.23
CA THR A 89 -25.91 -1.72 -11.27
C THR A 89 -25.57 -2.32 -9.90
N ASP A 90 -24.48 -3.07 -9.81
CA ASP A 90 -24.03 -3.68 -8.56
C ASP A 90 -23.15 -2.69 -7.76
N PRO A 91 -23.44 -2.44 -6.46
CA PRO A 91 -22.65 -1.52 -5.63
C PRO A 91 -21.16 -1.86 -5.53
N ARG A 92 -20.77 -3.09 -5.87
CA ARG A 92 -19.36 -3.52 -5.92
C ARG A 92 -18.61 -3.03 -7.16
N PHE A 93 -19.34 -2.59 -8.19
CA PHE A 93 -18.74 -2.15 -9.46
C PHE A 93 -17.74 -1.01 -9.26
N ASP A 94 -18.09 -0.02 -8.45
CA ASP A 94 -17.28 1.18 -8.24
C ASP A 94 -15.95 0.92 -7.51
N TYR A 95 -15.86 -0.18 -6.75
CA TYR A 95 -14.70 -0.44 -5.91
C TYR A 95 -13.63 -1.27 -6.63
N VAL A 96 -12.36 -0.87 -6.47
CA VAL A 96 -11.21 -1.61 -7.00
C VAL A 96 -11.10 -3.00 -6.36
N PHE A 97 -11.37 -3.09 -5.05
CA PHE A 97 -11.28 -4.32 -4.26
C PHE A 97 -12.64 -4.72 -3.71
N PRO A 98 -13.53 -5.32 -4.53
CA PRO A 98 -14.90 -5.65 -4.11
C PRO A 98 -14.95 -6.80 -3.12
N SER A 99 -15.99 -6.81 -2.29
CA SER A 99 -16.29 -7.90 -1.36
C SER A 99 -17.15 -8.97 -2.02
N ARG A 100 -16.66 -10.22 -2.05
CA ARG A 100 -17.47 -11.36 -2.46
C ARG A 100 -18.58 -11.69 -1.46
N ALA A 101 -18.43 -11.27 -0.22
CA ALA A 101 -19.40 -11.50 0.84
C ALA A 101 -20.57 -10.51 0.84
N TYR A 102 -20.52 -9.47 0.00
CA TYR A 102 -21.62 -8.50 -0.10
C TYR A 102 -22.96 -9.20 -0.38
N GLY A 103 -23.98 -8.88 0.39
CA GLY A 103 -25.30 -9.49 0.31
C GLY A 103 -25.42 -10.87 0.98
N SER A 104 -24.32 -11.53 1.36
CA SER A 104 -24.37 -12.82 2.04
C SER A 104 -24.61 -12.70 3.55
N LYS A 105 -25.25 -13.71 4.13
CA LYS A 105 -25.43 -13.80 5.59
C LYS A 105 -24.22 -14.48 6.24
N SER A 106 -23.72 -13.91 7.31
CA SER A 106 -22.70 -14.54 8.16
C SER A 106 -23.32 -15.59 9.08
N SER A 107 -22.50 -16.42 9.73
CA SER A 107 -22.94 -17.45 10.67
C SER A 107 -23.81 -16.94 11.82
N ASN A 108 -23.68 -15.66 12.17
CA ASN A 108 -24.51 -14.98 13.19
C ASN A 108 -25.76 -14.29 12.61
N GLY A 109 -26.15 -14.59 11.37
CA GLY A 109 -27.34 -14.08 10.70
C GLY A 109 -27.24 -12.67 10.14
N LYS A 110 -26.13 -11.93 10.38
CA LYS A 110 -25.94 -10.58 9.86
C LYS A 110 -25.60 -10.60 8.36
N THR A 111 -26.31 -9.80 7.58
CA THR A 111 -26.00 -9.59 6.16
C THR A 111 -24.80 -8.66 6.00
N CYS A 112 -23.85 -9.03 5.13
CA CYS A 112 -22.72 -8.18 4.78
C CYS A 112 -23.20 -7.06 3.85
N THR A 113 -23.20 -5.83 4.35
CA THR A 113 -23.65 -4.64 3.60
C THR A 113 -22.50 -3.85 2.99
N THR A 114 -21.24 -4.30 3.19
CA THR A 114 -20.06 -3.59 2.73
C THR A 114 -19.64 -4.09 1.35
N PRO A 115 -19.71 -3.26 0.29
CA PRO A 115 -19.43 -3.68 -1.09
C PRO A 115 -17.93 -3.88 -1.38
N TYR A 116 -17.05 -3.40 -0.53
CA TYR A 116 -15.59 -3.55 -0.65
C TYR A 116 -15.01 -4.52 0.37
N LEU A 117 -13.82 -5.05 0.07
CA LEU A 117 -13.13 -6.02 0.90
C LEU A 117 -12.56 -5.36 2.17
N THR A 118 -13.02 -5.79 3.35
CA THR A 118 -12.63 -5.18 4.64
C THR A 118 -11.55 -5.95 5.38
N ASP A 119 -11.37 -7.23 5.06
CA ASP A 119 -10.44 -8.12 5.78
C ASP A 119 -9.67 -9.02 4.82
N VAL A 120 -8.37 -9.07 5.03
CA VAL A 120 -7.42 -9.92 4.29
C VAL A 120 -6.64 -10.87 5.20
N ASP A 121 -6.95 -10.94 6.48
CA ASP A 121 -6.15 -11.68 7.48
C ASP A 121 -5.97 -13.17 7.11
N LYS A 122 -7.05 -13.82 6.62
CA LYS A 122 -6.98 -15.22 6.17
C LYS A 122 -6.04 -15.38 4.96
N THR A 123 -6.14 -14.47 3.99
CA THR A 123 -5.27 -14.47 2.81
C THR A 123 -3.84 -14.12 3.18
N TRP A 124 -3.65 -13.14 4.06
CA TRP A 124 -2.34 -12.75 4.55
C TRP A 124 -1.59 -13.93 5.21
N LYS A 125 -2.25 -14.68 6.09
CA LYS A 125 -1.68 -15.89 6.70
C LYS A 125 -1.23 -16.91 5.66
N LYS A 126 -2.02 -17.12 4.60
CA LYS A 126 -1.64 -18.02 3.49
C LYS A 126 -0.44 -17.49 2.71
N VAL A 127 -0.39 -16.19 2.43
CA VAL A 127 0.74 -15.54 1.75
C VAL A 127 2.02 -15.70 2.57
N LEU A 128 1.98 -15.46 3.88
CA LEU A 128 3.13 -15.65 4.77
C LEU A 128 3.61 -17.11 4.79
N LEU A 129 2.68 -18.05 4.83
CA LEU A 129 3.00 -19.48 4.80
C LEU A 129 3.70 -19.87 3.50
N LEU A 130 3.19 -19.40 2.35
CA LEU A 130 3.79 -19.66 1.03
C LEU A 130 5.16 -19.00 0.88
N ALA A 131 5.36 -17.84 1.49
CA ALA A 131 6.64 -17.14 1.52
C ALA A 131 7.64 -17.72 2.53
N GLY A 132 7.31 -18.82 3.23
CA GLY A 132 8.18 -19.43 4.24
C GLY A 132 8.37 -18.57 5.50
N VAL A 133 7.54 -17.57 5.74
CA VAL A 133 7.65 -16.69 6.90
C VAL A 133 7.03 -17.34 8.12
N LYS A 134 7.86 -17.80 9.05
CA LYS A 134 7.44 -18.55 10.26
C LYS A 134 6.85 -17.65 11.36
N ARG A 135 7.29 -16.37 11.43
CA ARG A 135 6.83 -15.44 12.47
C ARG A 135 5.44 -14.90 12.16
N LYS A 136 4.65 -14.65 13.21
CA LYS A 136 3.33 -14.00 13.08
C LYS A 136 3.51 -12.52 12.74
N LEU A 137 3.24 -12.14 11.50
CA LEU A 137 3.23 -10.74 11.07
C LEU A 137 1.79 -10.31 10.78
N LYS A 138 1.43 -9.10 11.22
CA LYS A 138 0.20 -8.44 10.76
C LYS A 138 0.46 -7.79 9.41
N HIS A 139 -0.53 -7.77 8.51
CA HIS A 139 -0.39 -7.08 7.22
C HIS A 139 0.00 -5.60 7.37
N TYR A 140 -0.34 -4.96 8.48
CA TYR A 140 0.08 -3.57 8.78
C TYR A 140 1.60 -3.41 8.91
N ALA A 141 2.35 -4.49 9.16
CA ALA A 141 3.82 -4.44 9.21
C ALA A 141 4.44 -4.00 7.86
N THR A 142 3.76 -4.28 6.74
CA THR A 142 4.22 -3.84 5.40
C THR A 142 4.40 -2.33 5.33
N ARG A 143 3.50 -1.57 5.96
CA ARG A 143 3.58 -0.10 6.03
C ARG A 143 4.81 0.38 6.79
N HIS A 144 5.17 -0.28 7.89
CA HIS A 144 6.38 0.04 8.65
C HIS A 144 7.63 -0.28 7.84
N THR A 145 7.67 -1.45 7.20
CA THR A 145 8.77 -1.86 6.34
C THR A 145 8.97 -0.88 5.19
N HIS A 146 7.90 -0.53 4.47
CA HIS A 146 7.97 0.43 3.38
C HIS A 146 8.51 1.80 3.85
N ALA A 147 7.98 2.33 4.95
CA ALA A 147 8.41 3.61 5.50
C ALA A 147 9.91 3.62 5.86
N THR A 148 10.38 2.54 6.50
CA THR A 148 11.80 2.38 6.87
C THR A 148 12.68 2.26 5.63
N LEU A 149 12.28 1.46 4.64
CA LEU A 149 13.03 1.30 3.39
C LEU A 149 13.07 2.60 2.58
N LEU A 150 11.93 3.31 2.49
CA LEU A 150 11.87 4.59 1.79
C LEU A 150 12.79 5.62 2.45
N LEU A 151 12.76 5.70 3.79
CA LEU A 151 13.64 6.59 4.53
C LEU A 151 15.12 6.21 4.33
N LYS A 152 15.44 4.92 4.43
CA LYS A 152 16.83 4.43 4.24
C LYS A 152 17.36 4.76 2.84
N LYS A 153 16.52 4.62 1.81
CA LYS A 153 16.90 4.90 0.41
C LYS A 153 17.01 6.38 0.09
N THR A 154 16.17 7.22 0.67
CA THR A 154 16.05 8.63 0.26
C THR A 154 16.62 9.62 1.27
N GLY A 155 16.80 9.22 2.55
CA GLY A 155 17.12 10.13 3.65
C GLY A 155 16.05 11.19 3.92
N ASN A 156 14.94 11.17 3.19
CA ASN A 156 13.95 12.26 3.19
C ASN A 156 12.73 11.92 4.05
N LEU A 157 12.74 12.44 5.28
CA LEU A 157 11.65 12.22 6.24
C LEU A 157 10.32 12.88 5.80
N LYS A 158 10.40 14.00 5.09
CA LYS A 158 9.22 14.68 4.54
C LYS A 158 8.54 13.82 3.47
N LEU A 159 9.32 13.20 2.57
CA LEU A 159 8.80 12.28 1.57
C LEU A 159 8.09 11.08 2.23
N VAL A 160 8.68 10.50 3.30
CA VAL A 160 8.01 9.43 4.07
C VAL A 160 6.70 9.91 4.67
N ALA A 161 6.68 11.12 5.26
CA ALA A 161 5.48 11.69 5.85
C ALA A 161 4.36 11.88 4.82
N ASP A 162 4.69 12.42 3.66
CA ASP A 162 3.76 12.65 2.55
C ASP A 162 3.24 11.33 1.96
N THR A 163 4.13 10.37 1.70
CA THR A 163 3.78 9.04 1.22
C THR A 163 2.81 8.34 2.16
N LEU A 164 3.05 8.41 3.46
CA LEU A 164 2.18 7.78 4.46
C LEU A 164 0.94 8.62 4.81
N GLY A 165 0.87 9.87 4.39
CA GLY A 165 -0.19 10.78 4.80
C GLY A 165 -0.21 11.06 6.31
N ILE A 166 0.97 11.25 6.91
CA ILE A 166 1.16 11.55 8.34
C ILE A 166 2.01 12.81 8.52
N THR A 167 2.15 13.31 9.74
CA THR A 167 3.06 14.42 10.02
C THR A 167 4.52 13.99 10.04
N VAL A 168 5.46 14.91 9.78
CA VAL A 168 6.91 14.65 9.90
C VAL A 168 7.27 14.17 11.30
N LYS A 169 6.66 14.75 12.35
CA LYS A 169 6.83 14.28 13.74
C LYS A 169 6.41 12.81 13.92
N GLN A 170 5.35 12.36 13.24
CA GLN A 170 4.95 10.95 13.28
C GLN A 170 5.87 10.07 12.43
N ALA A 171 6.44 10.61 11.36
CA ALA A 171 7.38 9.88 10.50
C ALA A 171 8.75 9.70 11.18
N SER A 172 9.16 10.57 12.09
CA SER A 172 10.46 10.49 12.78
C SER A 172 10.68 9.18 13.55
N LYS A 173 9.60 8.48 13.94
CA LYS A 173 9.72 7.14 14.55
C LYS A 173 10.34 6.08 13.63
N TYR A 174 10.37 6.33 12.31
CA TYR A 174 11.02 5.46 11.34
C TYR A 174 12.52 5.78 11.16
N ALA A 175 12.97 6.92 11.66
CA ALA A 175 14.36 7.35 11.65
C ALA A 175 15.20 6.69 12.76
N LYS A 176 14.97 5.40 13.05
CA LYS A 176 15.83 4.64 13.95
C LYS A 176 17.15 4.35 13.22
N THR A 177 18.15 5.15 13.51
CA THR A 177 19.51 4.90 13.03
C THR A 177 20.13 3.73 13.80
N GLN A 178 20.63 2.74 13.11
CA GLN A 178 21.49 1.72 13.68
C GLN A 178 22.94 2.25 13.65
N HIS A 179 23.81 1.72 14.50
CA HIS A 179 25.23 2.14 14.52
C HIS A 179 25.89 2.01 13.14
N GLU A 180 25.56 0.97 12.40
CA GLU A 180 26.04 0.72 11.02
C GLU A 180 25.60 1.83 10.05
N ASP A 181 24.33 2.30 10.12
CA ASP A 181 23.83 3.39 9.29
C ASP A 181 24.55 4.72 9.59
N VAL A 182 24.98 4.94 10.84
CA VAL A 182 25.75 6.12 11.24
C VAL A 182 27.17 6.07 10.68
N ILE A 183 27.81 4.90 10.73
CA ILE A 183 29.16 4.69 10.20
C ILE A 183 29.15 4.86 8.68
N GLU A 184 28.20 4.22 7.98
CA GLU A 184 28.05 4.34 6.53
C GLU A 184 27.80 5.81 6.10
N GLY A 185 26.93 6.52 6.82
CA GLY A 185 26.66 7.93 6.56
C GLY A 185 27.86 8.84 6.77
N LYS A 186 28.67 8.58 7.81
CA LYS A 186 29.94 9.30 8.05
C LYS A 186 30.92 9.03 6.93
N ASN A 187 31.12 7.77 6.54
CA ASN A 187 32.04 7.41 5.47
C ASN A 187 31.68 8.08 4.14
N LYS A 188 30.39 8.05 3.76
CA LYS A 188 29.90 8.73 2.55
C LYS A 188 30.10 10.24 2.60
N ALA A 189 29.86 10.87 3.74
CA ALA A 189 30.09 12.31 3.91
C ALA A 189 31.58 12.67 3.76
N PHE A 190 32.48 11.82 4.24
CA PHE A 190 33.93 12.01 4.09
C PHE A 190 34.38 11.75 2.65
N GLU A 191 33.85 10.75 1.96
CA GLU A 191 34.18 10.47 0.56
C GLU A 191 33.86 11.66 -0.36
N ILE A 192 32.76 12.35 -0.12
CA ILE A 192 32.36 13.53 -0.92
C ILE A 192 33.27 14.73 -0.68
N GLN A 193 33.80 14.90 0.54
CA GLN A 193 34.57 16.08 0.91
C GLN A 193 36.13 15.94 0.75
N VAL A 194 36.63 14.74 0.83
CA VAL A 194 38.09 14.51 0.95
C VAL A 194 38.74 14.04 -0.36
N GLN A 195 37.99 13.44 -1.27
CA GLN A 195 38.58 12.95 -2.54
C GLN A 195 39.17 14.03 -3.46
N PRO A 196 38.67 15.27 -3.55
CA PRO A 196 39.28 16.29 -4.39
C PRO A 196 40.59 16.86 -3.83
N LYS A 197 40.73 16.90 -2.50
CA LYS A 197 41.89 17.58 -1.86
C LYS A 197 43.11 16.68 -1.61
N LEU A 198 42.92 15.39 -1.46
CA LEU A 198 44.04 14.45 -1.24
C LEU A 198 44.80 14.09 -2.53
N LYS A 199 44.18 14.21 -3.69
CA LYS A 199 44.81 13.98 -5.00
C LYS A 199 45.75 15.12 -5.43
N GLU A 200 45.67 16.28 -4.78
CA GLU A 200 46.57 17.43 -5.06
C GLU A 200 47.79 17.49 -4.10
N ILE A 201 47.86 16.59 -3.10
CA ILE A 201 48.92 16.62 -2.07
C ILE A 201 49.85 15.41 -2.16
N ILE A 202 49.51 14.41 -2.99
CA ILE A 202 50.35 13.24 -3.28
C ILE A 202 50.79 13.28 -4.73
#